data_c70f2c17450634b8d36e5f1938e5866f
#
_entry.id   c70f2c17450634b8d36e5f1938e5866f
#
_cell.length_a   1.000
_cell.length_b   1.000
_cell.length_c   1.000
_cell.angle_alpha   90.00
_cell.angle_beta   90.00
_cell.angle_gamma   90.00
#
_symmetry.space_group_name_H-M   'P 1'
#
loop_
_entity.id
_entity.type
_entity.pdbx_description
1 polymer ?
#
loop_
_entity_poly.entity_id
_entity_poly.type
_entity_poly.pdbx_seq_one_letter_code
_entity_poly.pdbx_strand_id
1 'polypeptide(L)'
;ELDQMTLPPCHYSFQCYVADGELSLMWNQRSADLFLGVPFNISSYGLLLLLLCETTGLKPGTLIGSFGDTHLYQNHITAAKTQLTREQHALPTVKLSNVDILNGEFNVELIDYKHEPAIKAPLSN
;
A
#
# COMPACT_ATOMS: atom_id res chain seq x y z
N GLU A 1 14.40 -5.49 20.97
CA GLU A 1 14.17 -5.35 19.50
C GLU A 1 14.26 -3.88 19.08
N LEU A 2 13.67 -2.92 19.82
CA LEU A 2 13.76 -1.48 19.46
C LEU A 2 15.21 -0.98 19.41
N ASP A 3 16.06 -1.46 20.29
CA ASP A 3 17.49 -1.11 20.34
C ASP A 3 18.31 -1.64 19.14
N GLN A 4 17.72 -2.50 18.33
CA GLN A 4 18.33 -3.10 17.12
C GLN A 4 17.80 -2.45 15.83
N MET A 5 16.85 -1.54 15.93
CA MET A 5 16.27 -0.85 14.76
C MET A 5 16.99 0.45 14.49
N THR A 6 17.31 0.72 13.24
CA THR A 6 17.87 2.02 12.80
C THR A 6 16.84 3.13 12.97
N LEU A 7 15.56 2.82 12.69
CA LEU A 7 14.42 3.73 12.84
C LEU A 7 13.22 2.95 13.41
N PRO A 8 12.37 3.60 14.24
CA PRO A 8 11.12 2.98 14.66
C PRO A 8 10.19 2.79 13.47
N PRO A 9 9.32 1.75 13.49
CA PRO A 9 8.40 1.46 12.40
C PRO A 9 7.56 2.68 12.00
N CYS A 10 7.42 2.93 10.70
CA CYS A 10 6.54 3.99 10.20
C CYS A 10 5.07 3.60 10.32
N HIS A 11 4.77 2.34 10.04
CA HIS A 11 3.45 1.73 10.21
C HIS A 11 3.35 1.13 11.62
N TYR A 12 2.35 1.49 12.40
CA TYR A 12 2.29 1.03 13.79
C TYR A 12 0.97 0.36 14.18
N SER A 13 -0.08 0.50 13.38
CA SER A 13 -1.35 -0.19 13.62
C SER A 13 -2.24 -0.22 12.38
N PHE A 14 -3.17 -1.16 12.36
CA PHE A 14 -4.33 -1.13 11.47
C PHE A 14 -5.58 -1.57 12.23
N GLN A 15 -6.74 -1.21 11.69
CA GLN A 15 -8.05 -1.56 12.22
C GLN A 15 -8.94 -2.02 11.09
N CYS A 16 -9.71 -3.09 11.32
CA CYS A 16 -10.74 -3.56 10.42
C CYS A 16 -12.13 -3.19 10.94
N TYR A 17 -13.04 -2.91 10.01
CA TYR A 17 -14.45 -2.68 10.27
C TYR A 17 -15.30 -3.45 9.27
N VAL A 18 -16.30 -4.16 9.77
CA VAL A 18 -17.22 -4.98 8.94
C VAL A 18 -18.62 -4.43 9.04
N ALA A 19 -19.22 -4.13 7.90
CA ALA A 19 -20.61 -3.75 7.78
C ALA A 19 -21.18 -4.23 6.44
N ASP A 20 -22.43 -4.66 6.42
CA ASP A 20 -23.16 -5.06 5.22
C ASP A 20 -22.44 -6.10 4.34
N GLY A 21 -21.64 -6.99 4.94
CA GLY A 21 -20.85 -8.01 4.23
C GLY A 21 -19.57 -7.49 3.59
N GLU A 22 -19.18 -6.26 3.88
CA GLU A 22 -17.93 -5.64 3.42
C GLU A 22 -16.95 -5.44 4.57
N LEU A 23 -15.66 -5.67 4.30
CA LEU A 23 -14.55 -5.42 5.23
C LEU A 23 -13.80 -4.19 4.76
N SER A 24 -13.73 -3.17 5.61
CA SER A 24 -12.91 -1.97 5.44
C SER A 24 -11.67 -2.04 6.32
N LEU A 25 -10.56 -1.48 5.88
CA LEU A 25 -9.30 -1.45 6.62
C LEU A 25 -8.77 -0.03 6.69
N MET A 26 -8.42 0.42 7.89
CA MET A 26 -7.69 1.66 8.14
C MET A 26 -6.32 1.33 8.72
N TRP A 27 -5.23 1.90 8.14
CA TRP A 27 -3.91 1.81 8.74
C TRP A 27 -3.39 3.16 9.21
N ASN A 28 -2.55 3.13 10.25
CA ASN A 28 -1.94 4.32 10.82
C ASN A 28 -0.43 4.30 10.57
N GLN A 29 0.09 5.42 10.07
CA GLN A 29 1.48 5.59 9.69
C GLN A 29 1.97 6.95 10.19
N ARG A 30 3.01 6.95 11.06
CA ARG A 30 3.55 8.18 11.68
C ARG A 30 4.32 9.07 10.72
N SER A 31 4.89 8.49 9.66
CA SER A 31 5.76 9.17 8.68
C SER A 31 5.51 8.60 7.29
N ALA A 32 5.27 9.47 6.31
CA ALA A 32 4.80 9.11 4.99
C ALA A 32 5.56 9.89 3.90
N ASP A 33 6.54 9.23 3.26
CA ASP A 33 7.19 9.72 2.05
C ASP A 33 6.22 9.59 0.86
N LEU A 34 5.76 10.72 0.34
CA LEU A 34 4.75 10.76 -0.72
C LEU A 34 5.22 10.15 -2.03
N PHE A 35 6.51 10.19 -2.34
CA PHE A 35 7.00 9.74 -3.64
C PHE A 35 7.46 8.28 -3.65
N LEU A 36 8.35 7.89 -2.74
CA LEU A 36 8.90 6.53 -2.71
C LEU A 36 8.12 5.59 -1.78
N GLY A 37 7.44 6.11 -0.75
CA GLY A 37 6.78 5.30 0.28
C GLY A 37 5.30 5.05 0.02
N VAL A 38 4.49 6.11 -0.02
CA VAL A 38 3.02 6.04 -0.01
C VAL A 38 2.43 5.16 -1.13
N PRO A 39 2.90 5.18 -2.39
CA PRO A 39 2.35 4.30 -3.42
C PRO A 39 2.47 2.81 -3.07
N PHE A 40 3.62 2.40 -2.53
CA PHE A 40 3.83 1.02 -2.07
C PHE A 40 3.04 0.71 -0.81
N ASN A 41 2.89 1.67 0.10
CA ASN A 41 2.09 1.49 1.30
C ASN A 41 0.61 1.22 0.97
N ILE A 42 0.04 2.01 0.04
CA ILE A 42 -1.32 1.79 -0.47
C ILE A 42 -1.46 0.39 -1.08
N SER A 43 -0.52 -0.01 -1.94
CA SER A 43 -0.55 -1.33 -2.58
C SER A 43 -0.45 -2.47 -1.56
N SER A 44 0.41 -2.33 -0.54
CA SER A 44 0.59 -3.35 0.50
C SER A 44 -0.65 -3.52 1.37
N TYR A 45 -1.25 -2.41 1.83
CA TYR A 45 -2.48 -2.48 2.63
C TYR A 45 -3.71 -2.84 1.78
N GLY A 46 -3.73 -2.47 0.50
CA GLY A 46 -4.73 -2.96 -0.45
C GLY A 46 -4.67 -4.48 -0.60
N LEU A 47 -3.47 -5.03 -0.77
CA LEU A 47 -3.28 -6.48 -0.81
C LEU A 47 -3.68 -7.14 0.50
N LEU A 48 -3.31 -6.57 1.67
CA LEU A 48 -3.73 -7.09 2.97
C LEU A 48 -5.26 -7.13 3.10
N LEU A 49 -5.95 -6.06 2.69
CA LEU A 49 -7.42 -6.03 2.68
C LEU A 49 -8.00 -7.16 1.83
N LEU A 50 -7.47 -7.37 0.62
CA LEU A 50 -7.93 -8.43 -0.27
C LEU A 50 -7.67 -9.84 0.30
N LEU A 51 -6.51 -10.07 0.92
CA LEU A 51 -6.17 -11.34 1.59
C LEU A 51 -7.12 -11.63 2.77
N LEU A 52 -7.43 -10.61 3.57
CA LEU A 52 -8.38 -10.74 4.67
C LEU A 52 -9.80 -11.03 4.15
N CYS A 53 -10.21 -10.39 3.07
CA CYS A 53 -11.51 -10.64 2.43
C CYS A 53 -11.60 -12.08 1.88
N GLU A 54 -10.56 -12.55 1.19
CA GLU A 54 -10.50 -13.92 0.68
C GLU A 54 -10.59 -14.96 1.81
N THR A 55 -9.87 -14.72 2.92
CA THR A 55 -9.86 -15.60 4.09
C THR A 55 -11.20 -15.64 4.82
N THR A 56 -11.93 -14.51 4.86
CA THR A 56 -13.17 -14.37 5.65
C THR A 56 -14.45 -14.53 4.82
N GLY A 57 -14.34 -14.58 3.49
CA GLY A 57 -15.50 -14.59 2.59
C GLY A 57 -16.25 -13.26 2.51
N LEU A 58 -15.64 -12.16 2.97
CA LEU A 58 -16.21 -10.82 2.91
C LEU A 58 -15.80 -10.11 1.61
N LYS A 59 -16.60 -9.12 1.21
CA LYS A 59 -16.24 -8.24 0.08
C LYS A 59 -15.29 -7.14 0.54
N PRO A 60 -14.37 -6.67 -0.32
CA PRO A 60 -13.54 -5.52 0.01
C PRO A 60 -14.38 -4.23 0.04
N GLY A 61 -14.31 -3.54 1.17
CA GLY A 61 -14.89 -2.22 1.37
C GLY A 61 -13.86 -1.11 1.13
N THR A 62 -13.78 -0.14 2.04
CA THR A 62 -12.92 1.03 1.92
C THR A 62 -11.55 0.79 2.54
N LEU A 63 -10.49 1.17 1.81
CA LEU A 63 -9.13 1.27 2.32
C LEU A 63 -8.82 2.71 2.74
N ILE A 64 -8.41 2.94 3.99
CA ILE A 64 -8.17 4.26 4.57
C ILE A 64 -6.73 4.33 5.08
N GLY A 65 -5.96 5.33 4.63
CA GLY A 65 -4.66 5.67 5.18
C GLY A 65 -4.74 6.88 6.12
N SER A 66 -4.32 6.70 7.37
CA SER A 66 -4.15 7.79 8.33
C SER A 66 -2.67 8.12 8.48
N PHE A 67 -2.28 9.29 7.99
CA PHE A 67 -0.88 9.71 7.93
C PHE A 67 -0.58 10.82 8.92
N GLY A 68 0.54 10.69 9.64
CA GLY A 68 1.09 11.74 10.48
C GLY A 68 1.93 12.74 9.69
N ASP A 69 3.26 12.68 9.85
CA ASP A 69 4.19 13.51 9.09
C ASP A 69 4.22 13.07 7.62
N THR A 70 3.49 13.79 6.78
CA THR A 70 3.40 13.54 5.34
C THR A 70 4.28 14.53 4.60
N HIS A 71 5.30 14.03 3.88
CA HIS A 71 6.32 14.88 3.29
C HIS A 71 6.71 14.43 1.88
N LEU A 72 7.19 15.40 1.09
CA LEU A 72 7.85 15.20 -0.19
C LEU A 72 9.26 15.78 -0.10
N TYR A 73 10.27 14.94 -0.24
CA TYR A 73 11.66 15.39 -0.22
C TYR A 73 11.97 16.34 -1.37
N GLN A 74 12.79 17.35 -1.11
CA GLN A 74 13.15 18.38 -2.13
C GLN A 74 13.77 17.78 -3.39
N ASN A 75 14.61 16.76 -3.23
CA ASN A 75 15.23 16.04 -4.34
C ASN A 75 14.26 15.12 -5.11
N HIS A 76 13.03 14.92 -4.64
CA HIS A 76 11.98 14.18 -5.33
C HIS A 76 10.99 15.06 -6.10
N ILE A 77 11.01 16.39 -5.93
CA ILE A 77 10.02 17.30 -6.53
C ILE A 77 9.97 17.15 -8.06
N THR A 78 11.13 17.08 -8.72
CA THR A 78 11.20 16.94 -10.19
C THR A 78 10.61 15.59 -10.63
N ALA A 79 10.93 14.51 -9.93
CA ALA A 79 10.41 13.17 -10.20
C ALA A 79 8.88 13.10 -10.00
N ALA A 80 8.37 13.70 -8.93
CA ALA A 80 6.94 13.80 -8.65
C ALA A 80 6.19 14.60 -9.73
N LYS A 81 6.75 15.74 -10.16
CA LYS A 81 6.19 16.52 -11.28
C LYS A 81 6.13 15.70 -12.57
N THR A 82 7.19 14.96 -12.89
CA THR A 82 7.22 14.06 -14.06
C THR A 82 6.12 13.00 -13.96
N GLN A 83 5.92 12.39 -12.80
CA GLN A 83 4.87 11.39 -12.60
C GLN A 83 3.48 11.97 -12.83
N LEU A 84 3.21 13.20 -12.37
CA LEU A 84 1.91 13.87 -12.56
C LEU A 84 1.58 14.19 -14.02
N THR A 85 2.56 14.20 -14.92
CA THR A 85 2.33 14.42 -16.37
C THR A 85 2.03 13.13 -17.15
N ARG A 86 2.12 11.96 -16.51
CA ARG A 86 1.93 10.67 -17.15
C ARG A 86 0.46 10.36 -17.37
N GLU A 87 0.19 9.57 -18.40
CA GLU A 87 -1.14 9.05 -18.65
C GLU A 87 -1.55 8.08 -17.54
N GLN A 88 -2.80 8.18 -17.12
CA GLN A 88 -3.39 7.25 -16.17
C GLN A 88 -3.96 6.05 -16.93
N HIS A 89 -3.48 4.86 -16.61
CA HIS A 89 -4.00 3.61 -17.12
C HIS A 89 -5.16 3.09 -16.27
N ALA A 90 -5.96 2.17 -16.84
CA ALA A 90 -6.96 1.45 -16.06
C ALA A 90 -6.27 0.67 -14.92
N LEU A 91 -6.96 0.56 -13.79
CA LEU A 91 -6.46 -0.24 -12.66
C LEU A 91 -6.39 -1.72 -13.05
N PRO A 92 -5.35 -2.44 -12.62
CA PRO A 92 -5.26 -3.88 -12.82
C PRO A 92 -6.28 -4.62 -11.94
N THR A 93 -6.59 -5.85 -12.34
CA THR A 93 -7.30 -6.78 -11.47
C THR A 93 -6.30 -7.62 -10.69
N VAL A 94 -6.53 -7.77 -9.40
CA VAL A 94 -5.75 -8.66 -8.53
C VAL A 94 -6.49 -9.99 -8.43
N LYS A 95 -5.81 -11.09 -8.76
CA LYS A 95 -6.30 -12.46 -8.57
C LYS A 95 -5.47 -13.13 -7.49
N LEU A 96 -6.15 -13.64 -6.47
CA LEU A 96 -5.55 -14.39 -5.37
C LEU A 96 -5.81 -15.88 -5.52
N SER A 97 -4.88 -16.72 -5.07
CA SER A 97 -5.06 -18.16 -4.96
C SER A 97 -4.15 -18.74 -3.87
N ASN A 98 -4.51 -19.90 -3.35
CA ASN A 98 -3.76 -20.61 -2.29
C ASN A 98 -3.51 -19.72 -1.05
N VAL A 99 -4.55 -19.00 -0.62
CA VAL A 99 -4.42 -18.05 0.49
C VAL A 99 -4.46 -18.78 1.83
N ASP A 100 -3.34 -18.76 2.55
CA ASP A 100 -3.22 -19.11 3.97
C ASP A 100 -2.45 -17.99 4.68
N ILE A 101 -3.19 -16.95 5.07
CA ILE A 101 -2.61 -15.74 5.65
C ILE A 101 -1.91 -16.01 7.00
N LEU A 102 -2.34 -17.03 7.74
CA LEU A 102 -1.73 -17.37 9.04
C LEU A 102 -0.34 -17.97 8.88
N ASN A 103 -0.11 -18.70 7.80
CA ASN A 103 1.20 -19.24 7.44
C ASN A 103 1.98 -18.35 6.47
N GLY A 104 1.40 -17.22 6.04
CA GLY A 104 2.03 -16.30 5.09
C GLY A 104 2.10 -16.84 3.66
N GLU A 105 1.25 -17.81 3.31
CA GLU A 105 1.23 -18.44 2.01
C GLU A 105 0.11 -17.85 1.14
N PHE A 106 0.42 -17.35 -0.02
CA PHE A 106 -0.54 -16.89 -1.03
C PHE A 106 0.13 -16.68 -2.37
N ASN A 107 -0.66 -16.77 -3.45
CA ASN A 107 -0.24 -16.39 -4.79
C ASN A 107 -1.01 -15.15 -5.24
N VAL A 108 -0.31 -14.22 -5.89
CA VAL A 108 -0.87 -12.98 -6.43
C VAL A 108 -0.57 -12.92 -7.92
N GLU A 109 -1.58 -12.68 -8.72
CA GLU A 109 -1.47 -12.41 -10.15
C GLU A 109 -2.09 -11.03 -10.45
N LEU A 110 -1.36 -10.18 -11.17
CA LEU A 110 -1.89 -8.91 -11.67
C LEU A 110 -2.30 -9.10 -13.13
N ILE A 111 -3.58 -8.88 -13.41
CA ILE A 111 -4.17 -8.99 -14.75
C ILE A 111 -4.34 -7.59 -15.32
N ASP A 112 -3.96 -7.40 -16.58
CA ASP A 112 -4.06 -6.14 -17.32
C ASP A 112 -3.27 -4.98 -16.69
N TYR A 113 -2.16 -5.28 -15.99
CA TYR A 113 -1.30 -4.25 -15.40
C TYR A 113 -0.48 -3.53 -16.47
N LYS A 114 -0.87 -2.28 -16.76
CA LYS A 114 -0.13 -1.35 -17.63
C LYS A 114 0.55 -0.30 -16.79
N HIS A 115 1.80 0.00 -17.09
CA HIS A 115 2.58 1.00 -16.36
C HIS A 115 3.58 1.71 -17.26
N GLU A 116 3.94 2.92 -16.88
CA GLU A 116 5.03 3.67 -17.45
C GLU A 116 6.40 3.19 -16.91
N PRO A 117 7.51 3.51 -17.59
CA PRO A 117 8.85 3.19 -17.08
C PRO A 117 9.09 3.77 -15.68
N ALA A 118 9.89 3.08 -14.87
CA ALA A 118 10.21 3.54 -13.52
C ALA A 118 10.88 4.92 -13.51
N ILE A 119 10.48 5.79 -12.59
CA ILE A 119 11.16 7.05 -12.31
C ILE A 119 12.13 6.79 -11.16
N LYS A 120 13.43 6.91 -11.43
CA LYS A 120 14.45 6.73 -10.40
C LYS A 120 14.57 7.98 -9.55
N ALA A 121 14.61 7.80 -8.23
CA ALA A 121 14.90 8.84 -7.26
C ALA A 121 15.84 8.29 -6.17
N PRO A 122 16.72 9.11 -5.59
CA PRO A 122 17.61 8.66 -4.51
C PRO A 122 16.80 8.47 -3.23
N LEU A 123 17.25 7.55 -2.37
CA LEU A 123 16.77 7.52 -0.99
C LEU A 123 17.20 8.81 -0.29
N SER A 124 16.31 9.35 0.51
CA SER A 124 16.55 10.58 1.29
C SER A 124 16.39 10.29 2.78
N ASN A 125 17.23 10.95 3.57
CA ASN A 125 17.27 10.86 5.03
C ASN A 125 16.89 12.23 5.62
#